data_f3299329c8133f56e7f82b468d7755e0
#
_entry.id   f3299329c8133f56e7f82b468d7755e0
#
_cell.length_a   1.000
_cell.length_b   1.000
_cell.length_c   1.000
_cell.angle_alpha   90.00
_cell.angle_beta   90.00
_cell.angle_gamma   90.00
#
_symmetry.space_group_name_H-M   'P 1'
#
loop_
_entity.id
_entity.type
_entity.pdbx_description
1 polymer ?
#
loop_
_entity_poly.entity_id
_entity_poly.type
_entity_poly.pdbx_seq_one_letter_code
_entity_poly.pdbx_strand_id
1 'polypeptide(L)'
;LLHYAPILLGELDFHTLPEQLVNGLFLGAIYALIALGYTMVYGVLRLINFAHGEVYMLGAYTSLLVSYKLGFGPDTHKADSSPWNLAIMLFASMAVCALVGVLIERFAYRPMRNHSRISALITAIGVSLFLQYCGALFLPNDPPPSISENVNPYRGSRQVVLIPGKPELETKANAAKPAADLADKAFADYKAAHPKEDEFNLSPAGQKLKDTQQAADRDYNQAQDAYNNSAIGFTLRYGEVIIFFTSLVLMGILTYLVMFSKPGRAMRAVSHDFDSAALMGINVNNIITFTFILGSSLAGAGAMMQATLKGTTITTFFGLLPGVKAFVAAVLGGIGNIPGAVLGGVLMGIAETLVTWAGYSRWSDAVAFVILIVVLLLRPGGLLGSSKVEKV
;
A
#
# COMPACT_ATOMS: atom_id res chain seq x y z
N LEU A 1 24.36 -20.74 11.33
CA LEU A 1 23.03 -20.87 10.73
C LEU A 1 22.25 -22.03 11.36
N LEU A 2 22.87 -23.16 11.72
CA LEU A 2 22.22 -24.33 12.35
C LEU A 2 21.89 -24.15 13.83
N HIS A 3 22.44 -23.15 14.51
CA HIS A 3 22.19 -22.88 15.94
C HIS A 3 20.90 -22.08 16.19
N TYR A 4 20.26 -21.54 15.16
CA TYR A 4 19.00 -20.77 15.25
C TYR A 4 17.77 -21.56 14.80
N ALA A 5 17.94 -22.80 14.35
CA ALA A 5 16.83 -23.64 13.86
C ALA A 5 15.80 -24.10 14.94
N PRO A 6 16.14 -24.30 16.23
CA PRO A 6 15.16 -24.74 17.23
C PRO A 6 14.26 -23.63 17.76
N ILE A 7 14.59 -22.35 17.55
CA ILE A 7 13.80 -21.18 18.03
C ILE A 7 12.54 -20.99 17.15
N LEU A 8 12.46 -21.64 16.02
CA LEU A 8 11.66 -21.27 14.87
C LEU A 8 10.25 -21.84 14.81
N LEU A 9 9.90 -22.86 15.56
CA LEU A 9 8.57 -23.47 15.54
C LEU A 9 7.86 -23.45 16.91
N GLY A 10 8.57 -23.01 17.95
CA GLY A 10 8.03 -22.97 19.32
C GLY A 10 7.30 -21.69 19.70
N GLU A 11 7.45 -20.60 18.91
CA GLU A 11 6.91 -19.28 19.25
C GLU A 11 5.89 -18.74 18.25
N LEU A 12 5.41 -19.55 17.29
CA LEU A 12 4.36 -19.12 16.39
C LEU A 12 3.03 -19.04 17.15
N ASP A 13 2.60 -17.81 17.43
CA ASP A 13 1.30 -17.59 18.06
C ASP A 13 0.18 -17.68 17.01
N PHE A 14 -0.38 -18.87 16.86
CA PHE A 14 -1.48 -19.13 15.92
C PHE A 14 -2.76 -18.33 16.24
N HIS A 15 -2.89 -17.75 17.43
CA HIS A 15 -4.01 -16.86 17.77
C HIS A 15 -3.99 -15.57 16.96
N THR A 16 -2.82 -15.12 16.53
CA THR A 16 -2.65 -13.91 15.73
C THR A 16 -2.71 -14.17 14.20
N LEU A 17 -2.75 -15.43 13.77
CA LEU A 17 -2.79 -15.81 12.36
C LEU A 17 -3.95 -15.15 11.57
N PRO A 18 -5.20 -15.10 12.08
CA PRO A 18 -6.29 -14.42 11.38
C PRO A 18 -6.00 -12.94 11.12
N GLU A 19 -5.38 -12.25 12.09
CA GLU A 19 -4.97 -10.85 11.94
C GLU A 19 -3.94 -10.70 10.84
N GLN A 20 -2.96 -11.60 10.78
CA GLN A 20 -1.92 -11.53 9.74
C GLN A 20 -2.46 -11.83 8.35
N LEU A 21 -3.43 -12.72 8.20
CA LEU A 21 -4.09 -12.98 6.92
C LEU A 21 -4.88 -11.76 6.44
N VAL A 22 -5.59 -11.09 7.35
CA VAL A 22 -6.32 -9.85 7.06
C VAL A 22 -5.36 -8.73 6.68
N ASN A 23 -4.28 -8.53 7.43
CA ASN A 23 -3.23 -7.55 7.13
C ASN A 23 -2.58 -7.84 5.76
N GLY A 24 -2.34 -9.13 5.45
CA GLY A 24 -1.83 -9.56 4.15
C GLY A 24 -2.78 -9.27 3.00
N LEU A 25 -4.08 -9.42 3.23
CA LEU A 25 -5.11 -9.07 2.25
C LEU A 25 -5.12 -7.56 1.95
N PHE A 26 -5.02 -6.71 2.97
CA PHE A 26 -4.95 -5.25 2.81
C PHE A 26 -3.67 -4.80 2.11
N LEU A 27 -2.53 -5.36 2.47
CA LEU A 27 -1.27 -5.11 1.77
C LEU A 27 -1.33 -5.59 0.32
N GLY A 28 -1.88 -6.77 0.11
CA GLY A 28 -2.09 -7.37 -1.20
C GLY A 28 -3.01 -6.55 -2.10
N ALA A 29 -4.00 -5.86 -1.55
CA ALA A 29 -4.87 -4.94 -2.31
C ALA A 29 -4.08 -3.76 -2.90
N ILE A 30 -3.11 -3.20 -2.16
CA ILE A 30 -2.21 -2.16 -2.68
C ILE A 30 -1.33 -2.74 -3.80
N TYR A 31 -0.70 -3.89 -3.56
CA TYR A 31 0.13 -4.54 -4.59
C TYR A 31 -0.67 -4.88 -5.84
N ALA A 32 -1.93 -5.29 -5.69
CA ALA A 32 -2.81 -5.56 -6.82
C ALA A 32 -3.06 -4.32 -7.68
N LEU A 33 -3.27 -3.13 -7.08
CA LEU A 33 -3.44 -1.89 -7.84
C LEU A 33 -2.20 -1.55 -8.67
N ILE A 34 -1.02 -1.67 -8.08
CA ILE A 34 0.24 -1.38 -8.78
C ILE A 34 0.50 -2.45 -9.85
N ALA A 35 0.26 -3.73 -9.53
CA ALA A 35 0.42 -4.85 -10.46
C ALA A 35 -0.53 -4.76 -11.66
N LEU A 36 -1.74 -4.23 -11.46
CA LEU A 36 -2.66 -3.92 -12.55
C LEU A 36 -2.11 -2.86 -13.49
N GLY A 37 -1.44 -1.82 -12.94
CA GLY A 37 -0.75 -0.82 -13.75
C GLY A 37 0.33 -1.43 -14.65
N TYR A 38 1.18 -2.31 -14.11
CA TYR A 38 2.15 -3.08 -14.90
C TYR A 38 1.47 -3.96 -15.95
N THR A 39 0.45 -4.70 -15.53
CA THR A 39 -0.27 -5.64 -16.38
C THR A 39 -0.95 -4.94 -17.55
N MET A 40 -1.51 -3.75 -17.35
CA MET A 40 -2.14 -2.95 -18.39
C MET A 40 -1.13 -2.51 -19.46
N VAL A 41 -0.01 -1.93 -19.04
CA VAL A 41 1.02 -1.44 -19.96
C VAL A 41 1.67 -2.60 -20.71
N TYR A 42 2.04 -3.67 -20.00
CA TYR A 42 2.63 -4.86 -20.62
C TYR A 42 1.66 -5.58 -21.55
N GLY A 43 0.40 -5.69 -21.16
CA GLY A 43 -0.65 -6.35 -21.99
C GLY A 43 -0.83 -5.70 -23.35
N VAL A 44 -0.61 -4.39 -23.47
CA VAL A 44 -0.73 -3.65 -24.73
C VAL A 44 0.61 -3.53 -25.47
N LEU A 45 1.69 -3.17 -24.77
CA LEU A 45 2.99 -2.88 -25.42
C LEU A 45 3.96 -4.06 -25.43
N ARG A 46 3.72 -5.08 -24.60
CA ARG A 46 4.65 -6.19 -24.32
C ARG A 46 6.04 -5.71 -23.86
N LEU A 47 6.09 -4.54 -23.25
CA LEU A 47 7.26 -3.91 -22.66
C LEU A 47 6.99 -3.61 -21.19
N ILE A 48 8.00 -3.83 -20.33
CA ILE A 48 7.90 -3.56 -18.90
C ILE A 48 8.24 -2.09 -18.67
N ASN A 49 7.38 -1.37 -17.96
CA ASN A 49 7.63 -0.01 -17.54
C ASN A 49 8.34 0.02 -16.18
N PHE A 50 9.68 0.00 -16.16
CA PHE A 50 10.43 0.06 -14.90
C PHE A 50 10.27 1.39 -14.16
N ALA A 51 9.92 2.48 -14.85
CA ALA A 51 9.62 3.76 -14.21
C ALA A 51 8.28 3.79 -13.45
N HIS A 52 7.51 2.69 -13.43
CA HIS A 52 6.21 2.64 -12.77
C HIS A 52 6.31 2.79 -11.25
N GLY A 53 7.39 2.26 -10.64
CA GLY A 53 7.70 2.48 -9.22
C GLY A 53 7.91 3.96 -8.90
N GLU A 54 8.58 4.71 -9.78
CA GLU A 54 8.83 6.14 -9.58
C GLU A 54 7.56 6.98 -9.80
N VAL A 55 6.67 6.54 -10.68
CA VAL A 55 5.32 7.14 -10.79
C VAL A 55 4.56 6.95 -9.48
N TYR A 56 4.67 5.79 -8.87
CA TYR A 56 4.11 5.52 -7.54
C TYR A 56 4.71 6.44 -6.47
N MET A 57 6.03 6.61 -6.43
CA MET A 57 6.71 7.57 -5.54
C MET A 57 6.14 8.99 -5.70
N LEU A 58 6.01 9.49 -6.92
CA LEU A 58 5.44 10.81 -7.20
C LEU A 58 3.98 10.94 -6.73
N GLY A 59 3.22 9.85 -6.80
CA GLY A 59 1.87 9.77 -6.25
C GLY A 59 1.85 9.95 -4.73
N ALA A 60 2.79 9.34 -4.01
CA ALA A 60 2.94 9.50 -2.57
C ALA A 60 3.28 10.94 -2.17
N TYR A 61 4.25 11.55 -2.86
CA TYR A 61 4.59 12.96 -2.63
C TYR A 61 3.46 13.91 -2.98
N THR A 62 2.70 13.64 -4.04
CA THR A 62 1.51 14.43 -4.39
C THR A 62 0.48 14.35 -3.26
N SER A 63 0.21 13.16 -2.77
CA SER A 63 -0.68 12.94 -1.63
C SER A 63 -0.22 13.72 -0.39
N LEU A 64 1.08 13.68 -0.06
CA LEU A 64 1.68 14.42 1.03
C LEU A 64 1.49 15.93 0.88
N LEU A 65 1.85 16.49 -0.29
CA LEU A 65 1.75 17.94 -0.53
C LEU A 65 0.30 18.43 -0.48
N VAL A 66 -0.64 17.64 -1.00
CA VAL A 66 -2.07 17.95 -0.91
C VAL A 66 -2.56 17.83 0.53
N SER A 67 -2.12 16.82 1.29
CA SER A 67 -2.49 16.66 2.70
C SER A 67 -2.05 17.87 3.52
N TYR A 68 -0.84 18.40 3.30
CA TYR A 68 -0.37 19.60 4.00
C TYR A 68 -1.23 20.83 3.69
N LYS A 69 -1.68 21.00 2.44
CA LYS A 69 -2.60 22.08 2.06
C LYS A 69 -4.00 21.91 2.64
N LEU A 70 -4.42 20.71 2.94
CA LEU A 70 -5.70 20.39 3.57
C LEU A 70 -5.66 20.48 5.12
N GLY A 71 -4.53 20.88 5.70
CA GLY A 71 -4.37 21.03 7.14
C GLY A 71 -3.89 19.78 7.89
N PHE A 72 -3.32 18.78 7.16
CA PHE A 72 -2.71 17.59 7.75
C PHE A 72 -1.18 17.71 7.88
N GLY A 73 -0.66 18.93 7.95
CA GLY A 73 0.76 19.17 8.14
C GLY A 73 1.22 18.97 9.60
N PRO A 74 2.54 18.86 9.83
CA PRO A 74 3.10 18.64 11.17
C PRO A 74 2.78 19.76 12.17
N ASP A 75 2.52 20.98 11.69
CA ASP A 75 2.25 22.15 12.51
C ASP A 75 0.75 22.43 12.74
N THR A 76 -0.13 21.58 12.23
CA THR A 76 -1.58 21.80 12.30
C THR A 76 -2.25 20.88 13.32
N HIS A 77 -2.93 21.49 14.29
CA HIS A 77 -3.63 20.77 15.37
C HIS A 77 -5.10 20.42 15.04
N LYS A 78 -5.57 20.68 13.82
CA LYS A 78 -6.97 20.44 13.43
C LYS A 78 -7.01 19.83 12.04
N ALA A 79 -7.21 18.52 11.97
CA ALA A 79 -7.58 17.86 10.75
C ALA A 79 -9.06 17.45 10.83
N ASP A 80 -9.88 18.04 9.98
CA ASP A 80 -11.24 17.54 9.77
C ASP A 80 -11.18 16.20 9.05
N SER A 81 -11.69 15.15 9.67
CA SER A 81 -11.79 13.80 9.13
C SER A 81 -12.84 13.68 8.02
N SER A 82 -12.88 14.65 7.11
CA SER A 82 -13.84 14.64 6.03
C SER A 82 -13.48 13.61 4.96
N PRO A 83 -14.41 12.75 4.52
CA PRO A 83 -14.21 11.85 3.37
C PRO A 83 -13.79 12.60 2.10
N TRP A 84 -14.16 13.86 1.97
CA TRP A 84 -13.79 14.72 0.84
C TRP A 84 -12.28 14.96 0.75
N ASN A 85 -11.60 15.08 1.89
CA ASN A 85 -10.15 15.25 1.92
C ASN A 85 -9.44 14.02 1.35
N LEU A 86 -9.90 12.81 1.71
CA LEU A 86 -9.40 11.58 1.09
C LEU A 86 -9.65 11.53 -0.41
N ALA A 87 -10.85 11.89 -0.84
CA ALA A 87 -11.19 11.91 -2.26
C ALA A 87 -10.31 12.90 -3.03
N ILE A 88 -10.10 14.12 -2.50
CA ILE A 88 -9.21 15.13 -3.12
C ILE A 88 -7.78 14.59 -3.24
N MET A 89 -7.23 14.01 -2.16
CA MET A 89 -5.88 13.43 -2.17
C MET A 89 -5.76 12.29 -3.18
N LEU A 90 -6.77 11.40 -3.24
CA LEU A 90 -6.83 10.28 -4.16
C LEU A 90 -6.84 10.77 -5.63
N PHE A 91 -7.77 11.65 -5.98
CA PHE A 91 -7.89 12.14 -7.34
C PHE A 91 -6.70 13.01 -7.77
N ALA A 92 -6.13 13.82 -6.87
CA ALA A 92 -4.93 14.59 -7.15
C ALA A 92 -3.73 13.68 -7.44
N SER A 93 -3.52 12.67 -6.59
CA SER A 93 -2.45 11.68 -6.79
C SER A 93 -2.64 10.90 -8.10
N MET A 94 -3.85 10.44 -8.39
CA MET A 94 -4.18 9.76 -9.65
C MET A 94 -3.94 10.68 -10.87
N ALA A 95 -4.35 11.95 -10.81
CA ALA A 95 -4.22 12.90 -11.90
C ALA A 95 -2.76 13.24 -12.21
N VAL A 96 -1.95 13.51 -11.18
CA VAL A 96 -0.51 13.80 -11.35
C VAL A 96 0.21 12.56 -11.90
N CYS A 97 -0.06 11.38 -11.37
CA CYS A 97 0.52 10.14 -11.89
C CYS A 97 0.09 9.87 -13.34
N ALA A 98 -1.17 10.12 -13.69
CA ALA A 98 -1.66 10.02 -15.07
C ALA A 98 -0.89 10.96 -16.00
N LEU A 99 -0.69 12.22 -15.59
CA LEU A 99 0.08 13.21 -16.36
C LEU A 99 1.53 12.74 -16.57
N VAL A 100 2.19 12.28 -15.50
CA VAL A 100 3.56 11.73 -15.58
C VAL A 100 3.58 10.51 -16.50
N GLY A 101 2.58 9.63 -16.41
CA GLY A 101 2.44 8.48 -17.31
C GLY A 101 2.34 8.88 -18.78
N VAL A 102 1.58 9.94 -19.10
CA VAL A 102 1.50 10.49 -20.46
C VAL A 102 2.85 11.05 -20.92
N LEU A 103 3.57 11.76 -20.04
CA LEU A 103 4.90 12.30 -20.37
C LEU A 103 5.90 11.18 -20.66
N ILE A 104 5.92 10.15 -19.80
CA ILE A 104 6.76 8.95 -19.99
C ILE A 104 6.42 8.26 -21.32
N GLU A 105 5.14 8.05 -21.61
CA GLU A 105 4.71 7.45 -22.88
C GLU A 105 5.18 8.28 -24.06
N ARG A 106 4.92 9.59 -24.04
CA ARG A 106 5.15 10.47 -25.18
C ARG A 106 6.63 10.69 -25.48
N PHE A 107 7.44 10.87 -24.44
CA PHE A 107 8.85 11.26 -24.59
C PHE A 107 9.81 10.08 -24.52
N ALA A 108 9.48 9.01 -23.81
CA ALA A 108 10.36 7.86 -23.65
C ALA A 108 9.90 6.65 -24.48
N TYR A 109 8.66 6.18 -24.32
CA TYR A 109 8.22 4.92 -24.93
C TYR A 109 7.81 5.07 -26.39
N ARG A 110 7.12 6.17 -26.76
CA ARG A 110 6.67 6.37 -28.14
C ARG A 110 7.82 6.43 -29.15
N PRO A 111 8.94 7.14 -28.90
CA PRO A 111 10.09 7.12 -29.81
C PRO A 111 10.75 5.74 -29.92
N MET A 112 10.70 4.93 -28.85
CA MET A 112 11.39 3.63 -28.79
C MET A 112 10.61 2.45 -29.38
N ARG A 113 9.36 2.64 -29.82
CA ARG A 113 8.51 1.54 -30.31
C ARG A 113 9.05 0.82 -31.53
N ASN A 114 9.76 1.55 -32.38
CA ASN A 114 10.33 0.99 -33.61
C ASN A 114 11.81 0.56 -33.44
N HIS A 115 12.31 0.57 -32.19
CA HIS A 115 13.67 0.17 -31.87
C HIS A 115 13.68 -1.21 -31.20
N SER A 116 14.86 -1.72 -30.92
CA SER A 116 15.02 -3.02 -30.26
C SER A 116 14.39 -3.03 -28.85
N ARG A 117 13.95 -4.21 -28.39
CA ARG A 117 13.42 -4.40 -27.02
C ARG A 117 14.44 -3.95 -25.95
N ILE A 118 15.74 -4.11 -26.24
CA ILE A 118 16.82 -3.69 -25.35
C ILE A 118 16.88 -2.16 -25.22
N SER A 119 16.71 -1.43 -26.33
CA SER A 119 16.68 0.04 -26.30
C SER A 119 15.53 0.57 -25.45
N ALA A 120 14.34 -0.03 -25.57
CA ALA A 120 13.19 0.31 -24.76
C ALA A 120 13.42 0.01 -23.26
N LEU A 121 14.09 -1.12 -22.94
CA LEU A 121 14.46 -1.50 -21.59
C LEU A 121 15.43 -0.49 -20.95
N ILE A 122 16.49 -0.13 -21.67
CA ILE A 122 17.51 0.83 -21.20
C ILE A 122 16.83 2.20 -20.98
N THR A 123 15.98 2.63 -21.91
CA THR A 123 15.21 3.88 -21.77
C THR A 123 14.32 3.87 -20.53
N ALA A 124 13.63 2.76 -20.25
CA ALA A 124 12.79 2.63 -19.08
C ALA A 124 13.58 2.74 -17.76
N ILE A 125 14.76 2.10 -17.69
CA ILE A 125 15.67 2.22 -16.54
C ILE A 125 16.19 3.67 -16.43
N GLY A 126 16.58 4.28 -17.55
CA GLY A 126 17.05 5.67 -17.58
C GLY A 126 15.99 6.64 -17.06
N VAL A 127 14.72 6.47 -17.46
CA VAL A 127 13.60 7.30 -16.96
C VAL A 127 13.37 7.06 -15.48
N SER A 128 13.44 5.82 -15.00
CA SER A 128 13.31 5.50 -13.58
C SER A 128 14.37 6.25 -12.76
N LEU A 129 15.65 6.09 -13.10
CA LEU A 129 16.75 6.79 -12.42
C LEU A 129 16.59 8.33 -12.52
N PHE A 130 16.21 8.85 -13.68
CA PHE A 130 15.98 10.28 -13.87
C PHE A 130 14.91 10.81 -12.89
N LEU A 131 13.75 10.16 -12.82
CA LEU A 131 12.69 10.56 -11.90
C LEU A 131 13.10 10.45 -10.43
N GLN A 132 13.83 9.40 -10.07
CA GLN A 132 14.32 9.17 -8.72
C GLN A 132 15.29 10.26 -8.26
N TYR A 133 16.30 10.57 -9.08
CA TYR A 133 17.29 11.61 -8.75
C TYR A 133 16.75 13.02 -8.87
N CYS A 134 15.84 13.28 -9.82
CA CYS A 134 15.10 14.54 -9.83
C CYS A 134 14.25 14.69 -8.57
N GLY A 135 13.58 13.61 -8.13
CA GLY A 135 12.88 13.59 -6.85
C GLY A 135 13.79 13.98 -5.69
N ALA A 136 15.00 13.41 -5.62
CA ALA A 136 15.97 13.71 -4.56
C ALA A 136 16.42 15.18 -4.54
N LEU A 137 16.40 15.87 -5.70
CA LEU A 137 16.77 17.28 -5.79
C LEU A 137 15.63 18.23 -5.44
N PHE A 138 14.39 17.89 -5.79
CA PHE A 138 13.26 18.83 -5.75
C PHE A 138 12.20 18.51 -4.70
N LEU A 139 12.18 17.28 -4.16
CA LEU A 139 11.18 16.86 -3.18
C LEU A 139 11.77 16.82 -1.77
N PRO A 140 10.97 17.10 -0.72
CA PRO A 140 11.43 17.04 0.65
C PRO A 140 11.88 15.62 1.02
N ASN A 141 13.10 15.47 1.50
CA ASN A 141 13.70 14.16 1.75
C ASN A 141 14.53 14.09 3.05
N ASP A 142 14.84 15.23 3.67
CA ASP A 142 15.63 15.29 4.90
C ASP A 142 15.07 16.37 5.85
N PRO A 143 14.46 16.00 6.99
CA PRO A 143 14.09 14.62 7.37
C PRO A 143 12.98 14.06 6.45
N PRO A 144 12.93 12.73 6.25
CA PRO A 144 11.92 12.13 5.39
C PRO A 144 10.51 12.43 5.90
N PRO A 145 9.63 13.03 5.09
CA PRO A 145 8.31 13.43 5.53
C PRO A 145 7.37 12.23 5.72
N SER A 146 6.48 12.36 6.67
CA SER A 146 5.34 11.46 6.84
C SER A 146 4.10 12.28 7.20
N ILE A 147 2.92 11.74 6.94
CA ILE A 147 1.70 12.31 7.48
C ILE A 147 1.66 11.97 8.96
N SER A 148 1.71 13.01 9.80
CA SER A 148 1.80 12.84 11.26
C SER A 148 0.72 11.90 11.77
N GLU A 149 1.16 10.97 12.61
CA GLU A 149 0.27 9.98 13.21
C GLU A 149 -0.89 10.61 13.98
N ASN A 150 -0.67 11.72 14.64
CA ASN A 150 -1.68 12.41 15.45
C ASN A 150 -2.74 13.16 14.63
N VAL A 151 -2.49 13.32 13.33
CA VAL A 151 -3.33 14.10 12.40
C VAL A 151 -4.12 13.20 11.44
N ASN A 152 -3.85 11.88 11.42
CA ASN A 152 -4.59 10.96 10.56
C ASN A 152 -5.96 10.61 11.19
N PRO A 153 -7.07 11.16 10.69
CA PRO A 153 -8.40 10.95 11.26
C PRO A 153 -8.94 9.52 11.10
N TYR A 154 -8.26 8.71 10.29
CA TYR A 154 -8.68 7.35 9.93
C TYR A 154 -7.96 6.26 10.74
N ARG A 155 -7.40 6.61 11.90
CA ARG A 155 -6.64 5.70 12.77
C ARG A 155 -7.48 4.81 13.66
N GLY A 156 -8.76 5.09 13.80
CA GLY A 156 -9.64 4.26 14.60
C GLY A 156 -9.52 2.78 14.19
N SER A 157 -9.59 1.91 15.17
CA SER A 157 -9.60 0.46 14.97
C SER A 157 -10.76 -0.17 15.72
N ARG A 158 -11.23 -1.30 15.21
CA ARG A 158 -12.23 -2.14 15.86
C ARG A 158 -11.72 -3.56 15.94
N GLN A 159 -11.71 -4.10 17.13
CA GLN A 159 -11.38 -5.52 17.33
C GLN A 159 -12.59 -6.38 16.96
N VAL A 160 -12.36 -7.38 16.14
CA VAL A 160 -13.33 -8.41 15.77
C VAL A 160 -12.89 -9.71 16.41
N VAL A 161 -13.65 -10.17 17.40
CA VAL A 161 -13.40 -11.41 18.11
C VAL A 161 -14.14 -12.53 17.40
N LEU A 162 -13.42 -13.53 16.93
CA LEU A 162 -13.96 -14.75 16.29
C LEU A 162 -14.27 -15.82 17.32
N ILE A 163 -13.34 -16.04 18.25
CA ILE A 163 -13.50 -16.95 19.37
C ILE A 163 -13.19 -16.14 20.62
N PRO A 164 -14.15 -16.00 21.55
CA PRO A 164 -13.95 -15.24 22.78
C PRO A 164 -12.82 -15.86 23.61
N GLY A 165 -12.08 -14.98 24.27
CA GLY A 165 -11.05 -15.38 25.21
C GLY A 165 -11.61 -15.98 26.52
N LYS A 166 -10.74 -16.28 27.44
CA LYS A 166 -11.13 -16.82 28.75
C LYS A 166 -11.97 -15.77 29.49
N PRO A 167 -13.19 -16.14 29.96
CA PRO A 167 -14.12 -15.19 30.60
C PRO A 167 -13.57 -14.60 31.92
N GLU A 168 -12.66 -15.29 32.60
CA GLU A 168 -11.98 -14.78 33.79
C GLU A 168 -11.08 -13.56 33.45
N LEU A 169 -10.42 -13.59 32.29
CA LEU A 169 -9.56 -12.50 31.83
C LEU A 169 -10.39 -11.31 31.33
N GLU A 170 -11.53 -11.58 30.68
CA GLU A 170 -12.49 -10.55 30.31
C GLU A 170 -13.02 -9.79 31.53
N THR A 171 -13.36 -10.52 32.57
CA THR A 171 -13.83 -9.95 33.85
C THR A 171 -12.75 -9.08 34.49
N LYS A 172 -11.49 -9.48 34.45
CA LYS A 172 -10.35 -8.68 34.95
C LYS A 172 -10.15 -7.41 34.15
N ALA A 173 -10.18 -7.49 32.81
CA ALA A 173 -10.03 -6.34 31.93
C ALA A 173 -11.16 -5.33 32.14
N ASN A 174 -12.41 -5.82 32.21
CA ASN A 174 -13.59 -4.99 32.46
C ASN A 174 -13.57 -4.34 33.85
N ALA A 175 -12.98 -4.99 34.87
CA ALA A 175 -12.81 -4.44 36.20
C ALA A 175 -11.71 -3.35 36.27
N ALA A 176 -10.67 -3.45 35.47
CA ALA A 176 -9.59 -2.46 35.41
C ALA A 176 -9.96 -1.19 34.64
N LYS A 177 -10.85 -1.32 33.63
CA LYS A 177 -11.24 -0.20 32.75
C LYS A 177 -11.77 1.04 33.48
N PRO A 178 -12.71 0.97 34.44
CA PRO A 178 -13.22 2.17 35.11
C PRO A 178 -12.13 2.94 35.87
N ALA A 179 -11.09 2.27 36.38
CA ALA A 179 -10.00 2.93 37.06
C ALA A 179 -9.10 3.71 36.06
N ALA A 180 -8.83 3.14 34.88
CA ALA A 180 -8.12 3.83 33.81
C ALA A 180 -8.91 5.05 33.31
N ASP A 181 -10.20 4.88 32.98
CA ASP A 181 -11.05 5.98 32.50
C ASP A 181 -11.15 7.14 33.54
N LEU A 182 -11.18 6.83 34.84
CA LEU A 182 -11.18 7.84 35.92
C LEU A 182 -9.84 8.56 36.02
N ALA A 183 -8.74 7.83 35.91
CA ALA A 183 -7.39 8.41 35.97
C ALA A 183 -7.11 9.30 34.74
N ASP A 184 -7.53 8.88 33.57
CA ASP A 184 -7.46 9.66 32.33
C ASP A 184 -8.22 10.97 32.44
N LYS A 185 -9.47 10.90 32.92
CA LYS A 185 -10.29 12.08 33.13
C LYS A 185 -9.68 13.04 34.15
N ALA A 186 -9.18 12.51 35.26
CA ALA A 186 -8.56 13.33 36.31
C ALA A 186 -7.30 14.06 35.80
N PHE A 187 -6.48 13.41 34.98
CA PHE A 187 -5.32 14.04 34.38
C PHE A 187 -5.69 15.04 33.29
N ALA A 188 -6.70 14.74 32.46
CA ALA A 188 -7.22 15.65 31.46
C ALA A 188 -7.82 16.93 32.08
N ASP A 189 -8.61 16.79 33.15
CA ASP A 189 -9.19 17.92 33.89
C ASP A 189 -8.10 18.78 34.55
N TYR A 190 -7.04 18.13 35.08
CA TYR A 190 -5.87 18.84 35.61
C TYR A 190 -5.15 19.63 34.52
N LYS A 191 -4.90 19.04 33.35
CA LYS A 191 -4.27 19.73 32.20
C LYS A 191 -5.11 20.91 31.71
N ALA A 192 -6.42 20.76 31.68
CA ALA A 192 -7.34 21.83 31.28
C ALA A 192 -7.28 23.02 32.27
N ALA A 193 -7.10 22.73 33.56
CA ALA A 193 -6.98 23.77 34.62
C ALA A 193 -5.58 24.43 34.63
N HIS A 194 -4.53 23.75 34.09
CA HIS A 194 -3.14 24.22 34.11
C HIS A 194 -2.54 24.28 32.69
N PRO A 195 -3.06 25.10 31.78
CA PRO A 195 -2.65 25.11 30.36
C PRO A 195 -1.22 25.58 30.10
N LYS A 196 -0.53 26.09 31.11
CA LYS A 196 0.88 26.54 31.03
C LYS A 196 1.89 25.47 31.45
N GLU A 197 1.45 24.37 32.01
CA GLU A 197 2.32 23.26 32.38
C GLU A 197 2.50 22.31 31.20
N ASP A 198 3.73 22.21 30.70
CA ASP A 198 4.11 21.24 29.67
C ASP A 198 4.31 19.86 30.29
N GLU A 199 4.23 18.85 29.47
CA GLU A 199 4.32 17.43 29.85
C GLU A 199 5.66 17.07 30.53
N PHE A 200 6.70 17.89 30.34
CA PHE A 200 8.03 17.77 30.92
C PHE A 200 8.23 18.60 32.20
N ASN A 201 7.36 19.58 32.47
CA ASN A 201 7.42 20.50 33.62
C ASN A 201 6.10 20.53 34.37
N LEU A 202 5.62 19.38 34.81
CA LEU A 202 4.44 19.26 35.65
C LEU A 202 4.77 19.62 37.11
N SER A 203 3.82 20.24 37.80
CA SER A 203 3.89 20.38 39.25
C SER A 203 3.92 19.01 39.94
N PRO A 204 4.32 18.89 41.20
CA PRO A 204 4.29 17.63 41.95
C PRO A 204 2.90 16.97 41.96
N ALA A 205 1.83 17.78 41.96
CA ALA A 205 0.46 17.29 41.88
C ALA A 205 0.13 16.72 40.48
N GLY A 206 0.53 17.44 39.41
CA GLY A 206 0.38 16.98 38.03
C GLY A 206 1.16 15.71 37.75
N GLN A 207 2.40 15.64 38.27
CA GLN A 207 3.24 14.44 38.15
C GLN A 207 2.59 13.22 38.81
N LYS A 208 2.05 13.38 40.01
CA LYS A 208 1.36 12.33 40.74
C LYS A 208 0.12 11.82 39.99
N LEU A 209 -0.65 12.73 39.37
CA LEU A 209 -1.81 12.35 38.55
C LEU A 209 -1.38 11.61 37.28
N LYS A 210 -0.29 12.06 36.63
CA LYS A 210 0.28 11.38 35.45
C LYS A 210 0.77 9.97 35.81
N ASP A 211 1.47 9.82 36.93
CA ASP A 211 1.95 8.53 37.42
C ASP A 211 0.77 7.58 37.74
N THR A 212 -0.30 8.10 38.33
CA THR A 212 -1.54 7.33 38.61
C THR A 212 -2.23 6.91 37.33
N GLN A 213 -2.33 7.80 36.36
CA GLN A 213 -2.87 7.51 35.03
C GLN A 213 -2.07 6.39 34.37
N GLN A 214 -0.73 6.56 34.29
CA GLN A 214 0.13 5.57 33.67
C GLN A 214 0.09 4.20 34.35
N ALA A 215 -0.08 4.15 35.68
CA ALA A 215 -0.24 2.89 36.41
C ALA A 215 -1.57 2.22 36.08
N ALA A 216 -2.66 2.96 36.11
CA ALA A 216 -4.00 2.46 35.79
C ALA A 216 -4.10 1.97 34.32
N ASP A 217 -3.49 2.72 33.39
CA ASP A 217 -3.40 2.34 31.97
C ASP A 217 -2.58 1.07 31.77
N ARG A 218 -1.47 0.91 32.51
CA ARG A 218 -0.67 -0.33 32.45
C ARG A 218 -1.47 -1.53 32.93
N ASP A 219 -2.15 -1.40 34.05
CA ASP A 219 -2.94 -2.49 34.61
C ASP A 219 -4.10 -2.89 33.67
N TYR A 220 -4.78 -1.89 33.09
CA TYR A 220 -5.83 -2.14 32.12
C TYR A 220 -5.28 -2.77 30.84
N ASN A 221 -4.21 -2.23 30.29
CA ASN A 221 -3.58 -2.74 29.07
C ASN A 221 -3.06 -4.16 29.26
N GLN A 222 -2.43 -4.47 30.40
CA GLN A 222 -1.98 -5.83 30.71
C GLN A 222 -3.15 -6.83 30.82
N ALA A 223 -4.24 -6.42 31.47
CA ALA A 223 -5.42 -7.28 31.58
C ALA A 223 -6.11 -7.47 30.22
N GLN A 224 -6.18 -6.41 29.42
CA GLN A 224 -6.75 -6.44 28.07
C GLN A 224 -5.89 -7.28 27.11
N ASP A 225 -4.57 -7.14 27.18
CA ASP A 225 -3.63 -7.94 26.37
C ASP A 225 -3.71 -9.43 26.75
N ALA A 226 -3.83 -9.75 28.04
CA ALA A 226 -4.02 -11.12 28.48
C ALA A 226 -5.32 -11.74 27.95
N TYR A 227 -6.41 -10.95 27.92
CA TYR A 227 -7.67 -11.37 27.29
C TYR A 227 -7.53 -11.54 25.79
N ASN A 228 -6.96 -10.53 25.12
CA ASN A 228 -6.76 -10.55 23.67
C ASN A 228 -5.90 -11.71 23.22
N ASN A 229 -4.83 -12.03 23.97
CA ASN A 229 -3.96 -13.18 23.69
C ASN A 229 -4.66 -14.54 23.93
N SER A 230 -5.75 -14.55 24.69
CA SER A 230 -6.58 -15.75 24.89
C SER A 230 -7.71 -15.87 23.88
N ALA A 231 -8.06 -14.78 23.18
CA ALA A 231 -9.09 -14.71 22.16
C ALA A 231 -8.48 -14.91 20.76
N ILE A 232 -9.23 -15.51 19.86
CA ILE A 232 -8.86 -15.53 18.44
C ILE A 232 -9.66 -14.45 17.72
N GLY A 233 -8.96 -13.49 17.16
CA GLY A 233 -9.60 -12.38 16.49
C GLY A 233 -8.62 -11.62 15.60
N PHE A 234 -9.05 -10.48 15.10
CA PHE A 234 -8.22 -9.56 14.33
C PHE A 234 -8.66 -8.12 14.54
N THR A 235 -7.72 -7.21 14.40
CA THR A 235 -7.98 -5.77 14.52
C THR A 235 -8.23 -5.17 13.14
N LEU A 236 -9.44 -4.67 12.90
CA LEU A 236 -9.77 -3.90 11.71
C LEU A 236 -9.41 -2.43 11.95
N ARG A 237 -8.38 -1.95 11.28
CA ARG A 237 -8.05 -0.51 11.23
C ARG A 237 -8.89 0.15 10.14
N TYR A 238 -9.55 1.27 10.45
CA TYR A 238 -10.41 1.95 9.47
C TYR A 238 -9.66 2.34 8.20
N GLY A 239 -8.39 2.76 8.31
CA GLY A 239 -7.56 3.04 7.15
C GLY A 239 -7.38 1.83 6.23
N GLU A 240 -7.20 0.64 6.77
CA GLU A 240 -7.04 -0.60 6.00
C GLU A 240 -8.35 -1.03 5.32
N VAL A 241 -9.46 -0.86 6.01
CA VAL A 241 -10.79 -1.08 5.43
C VAL A 241 -11.04 -0.14 4.24
N ILE A 242 -10.69 1.15 4.39
CA ILE A 242 -10.79 2.12 3.30
C ILE A 242 -9.89 1.72 2.12
N ILE A 243 -8.63 1.30 2.39
CA ILE A 243 -7.72 0.79 1.36
C ILE A 243 -8.37 -0.35 0.59
N PHE A 244 -8.90 -1.34 1.28
CA PHE A 244 -9.46 -2.54 0.66
C PHE A 244 -10.66 -2.21 -0.23
N PHE A 245 -11.65 -1.49 0.31
CA PHE A 245 -12.86 -1.16 -0.47
C PHE A 245 -12.56 -0.20 -1.62
N THR A 246 -11.70 0.80 -1.43
CA THR A 246 -11.31 1.70 -2.52
C THR A 246 -10.54 0.95 -3.60
N SER A 247 -9.63 0.05 -3.22
CA SER A 247 -8.92 -0.82 -4.17
C SER A 247 -9.89 -1.71 -4.95
N LEU A 248 -10.85 -2.33 -4.28
CA LEU A 248 -11.86 -3.17 -4.91
C LEU A 248 -12.70 -2.39 -5.93
N VAL A 249 -13.13 -1.18 -5.58
CA VAL A 249 -13.88 -0.28 -6.47
C VAL A 249 -13.04 0.09 -7.69
N LEU A 250 -11.78 0.50 -7.49
CA LEU A 250 -10.89 0.87 -8.59
C LEU A 250 -10.58 -0.33 -9.51
N MET A 251 -10.36 -1.51 -8.95
CA MET A 251 -10.20 -2.75 -9.72
C MET A 251 -11.45 -3.09 -10.51
N GLY A 252 -12.63 -2.92 -9.92
CA GLY A 252 -13.92 -3.10 -10.58
C GLY A 252 -14.13 -2.13 -11.75
N ILE A 253 -13.84 -0.84 -11.53
CA ILE A 253 -13.91 0.20 -12.56
C ILE A 253 -12.93 -0.12 -13.70
N LEU A 254 -11.68 -0.48 -13.38
CA LEU A 254 -10.71 -0.85 -14.41
C LEU A 254 -11.19 -2.06 -15.23
N THR A 255 -11.65 -3.11 -14.55
CA THR A 255 -12.15 -4.32 -15.22
C THR A 255 -13.33 -3.99 -16.14
N TYR A 256 -14.27 -3.15 -15.67
CA TYR A 256 -15.38 -2.68 -16.48
C TYR A 256 -14.90 -1.89 -17.70
N LEU A 257 -13.98 -0.94 -17.51
CA LEU A 257 -13.42 -0.13 -18.60
C LEU A 257 -12.73 -1.00 -19.65
N VAL A 258 -11.93 -1.99 -19.23
CA VAL A 258 -11.20 -2.84 -20.18
C VAL A 258 -12.11 -3.86 -20.87
N MET A 259 -13.06 -4.45 -20.15
CA MET A 259 -13.88 -5.53 -20.72
C MET A 259 -15.08 -5.03 -21.53
N PHE A 260 -15.73 -3.96 -21.10
CA PHE A 260 -17.03 -3.55 -21.64
C PHE A 260 -17.00 -2.23 -22.41
N SER A 261 -16.02 -1.33 -22.18
CA SER A 261 -15.98 -0.03 -22.85
C SER A 261 -15.46 -0.10 -24.30
N LYS A 262 -15.73 0.95 -25.09
CA LYS A 262 -15.18 1.11 -26.44
C LYS A 262 -13.64 1.20 -26.43
N PRO A 263 -13.00 2.04 -25.57
CA PRO A 263 -11.54 2.06 -25.44
C PRO A 263 -10.97 0.70 -25.04
N GLY A 264 -11.62 -0.03 -24.14
CA GLY A 264 -11.15 -1.35 -23.72
C GLY A 264 -11.16 -2.38 -24.84
N ARG A 265 -12.17 -2.36 -25.71
CA ARG A 265 -12.17 -3.20 -26.92
C ARG A 265 -11.03 -2.84 -27.86
N ALA A 266 -10.76 -1.55 -28.05
CA ALA A 266 -9.64 -1.07 -28.85
C ALA A 266 -8.29 -1.46 -28.22
N MET A 267 -8.16 -1.40 -26.88
CA MET A 267 -6.95 -1.87 -26.18
C MET A 267 -6.67 -3.35 -26.47
N ARG A 268 -7.69 -4.21 -26.38
CA ARG A 268 -7.53 -5.64 -26.67
C ARG A 268 -7.21 -5.91 -28.15
N ALA A 269 -7.77 -5.15 -29.08
CA ALA A 269 -7.41 -5.25 -30.49
C ALA A 269 -5.94 -4.86 -30.73
N VAL A 270 -5.51 -3.73 -30.16
CA VAL A 270 -4.11 -3.24 -30.25
C VAL A 270 -3.15 -4.23 -29.58
N SER A 271 -3.53 -4.85 -28.45
CA SER A 271 -2.68 -5.83 -27.77
C SER A 271 -2.44 -7.11 -28.59
N HIS A 272 -3.34 -7.40 -29.51
CA HIS A 272 -3.23 -8.57 -30.40
C HIS A 272 -2.32 -8.28 -31.59
N ASP A 273 -2.59 -7.18 -32.31
CA ASP A 273 -1.81 -6.77 -33.50
C ASP A 273 -1.97 -5.26 -33.73
N PHE A 274 -0.84 -4.53 -33.72
CA PHE A 274 -0.84 -3.08 -33.94
C PHE A 274 -1.25 -2.69 -35.35
N ASP A 275 -0.75 -3.40 -36.37
CA ASP A 275 -0.93 -3.06 -37.77
C ASP A 275 -2.38 -3.37 -38.19
N SER A 276 -2.89 -4.54 -37.81
CA SER A 276 -4.29 -4.91 -38.06
C SER A 276 -5.25 -3.96 -37.37
N ALA A 277 -4.98 -3.55 -36.13
CA ALA A 277 -5.80 -2.58 -35.41
C ALA A 277 -5.81 -1.21 -36.08
N ALA A 278 -4.65 -0.74 -36.59
CA ALA A 278 -4.54 0.50 -37.33
C ALA A 278 -5.33 0.48 -38.64
N LEU A 279 -5.25 -0.64 -39.38
CA LEU A 279 -6.05 -0.85 -40.62
C LEU A 279 -7.55 -0.80 -40.37
N MET A 280 -8.01 -1.24 -39.20
CA MET A 280 -9.40 -1.14 -38.76
C MET A 280 -9.80 0.26 -38.23
N GLY A 281 -8.95 1.28 -38.40
CA GLY A 281 -9.21 2.67 -38.03
C GLY A 281 -8.97 2.99 -36.55
N ILE A 282 -8.32 2.11 -35.77
CA ILE A 282 -8.00 2.38 -34.38
C ILE A 282 -6.73 3.22 -34.31
N ASN A 283 -6.80 4.39 -33.65
CA ASN A 283 -5.62 5.19 -33.39
C ASN A 283 -4.78 4.55 -32.25
N VAL A 284 -3.78 3.75 -32.66
CA VAL A 284 -2.91 2.98 -31.75
C VAL A 284 -2.23 3.89 -30.71
N ASN A 285 -1.78 5.08 -31.12
CA ASN A 285 -1.12 6.01 -30.20
C ASN A 285 -2.04 6.46 -29.06
N ASN A 286 -3.28 6.82 -29.38
CA ASN A 286 -4.24 7.25 -28.36
C ASN A 286 -4.59 6.10 -27.38
N ILE A 287 -4.66 4.87 -27.88
CA ILE A 287 -4.94 3.71 -27.04
C ILE A 287 -3.79 3.42 -26.09
N ILE A 288 -2.56 3.51 -26.56
CA ILE A 288 -1.39 3.31 -25.70
C ILE A 288 -1.28 4.43 -24.65
N THR A 289 -1.46 5.69 -25.05
CA THR A 289 -1.50 6.81 -24.09
C THR A 289 -2.59 6.60 -23.04
N PHE A 290 -3.79 6.16 -23.44
CA PHE A 290 -4.89 5.84 -22.52
C PHE A 290 -4.51 4.71 -21.56
N THR A 291 -3.79 3.69 -22.02
CA THR A 291 -3.28 2.60 -21.18
C THR A 291 -2.32 3.11 -20.11
N PHE A 292 -1.40 4.03 -20.48
CA PHE A 292 -0.49 4.65 -19.52
C PHE A 292 -1.24 5.52 -18.50
N ILE A 293 -2.26 6.27 -18.93
CA ILE A 293 -3.12 7.05 -18.02
C ILE A 293 -3.74 6.13 -16.98
N LEU A 294 -4.37 5.03 -17.40
CA LEU A 294 -5.02 4.10 -16.48
C LEU A 294 -4.02 3.44 -15.52
N GLY A 295 -2.93 2.89 -16.04
CA GLY A 295 -1.92 2.22 -15.23
C GLY A 295 -1.29 3.16 -14.21
N SER A 296 -0.88 4.36 -14.64
CA SER A 296 -0.26 5.37 -13.78
C SER A 296 -1.24 5.93 -12.74
N SER A 297 -2.52 6.09 -13.08
CA SER A 297 -3.55 6.51 -12.12
C SER A 297 -3.70 5.50 -10.99
N LEU A 298 -3.69 4.20 -11.29
CA LEU A 298 -3.77 3.14 -10.27
C LEU A 298 -2.54 3.14 -9.36
N ALA A 299 -1.34 3.39 -9.91
CA ALA A 299 -0.14 3.58 -9.10
C ALA A 299 -0.29 4.76 -8.14
N GLY A 300 -0.82 5.89 -8.61
CA GLY A 300 -1.11 7.06 -7.79
C GLY A 300 -2.11 6.76 -6.66
N ALA A 301 -3.15 5.99 -6.95
CA ALA A 301 -4.13 5.58 -5.95
C ALA A 301 -3.48 4.70 -4.87
N GLY A 302 -2.73 3.67 -5.25
CA GLY A 302 -2.01 2.81 -4.31
C GLY A 302 -1.00 3.59 -3.46
N ALA A 303 -0.29 4.54 -4.07
CA ALA A 303 0.69 5.40 -3.40
C ALA A 303 0.05 6.29 -2.32
N MET A 304 -1.06 6.94 -2.66
CA MET A 304 -1.84 7.75 -1.71
C MET A 304 -2.29 6.90 -0.52
N MET A 305 -2.84 5.72 -0.78
CA MET A 305 -3.32 4.82 0.27
C MET A 305 -2.19 4.40 1.21
N GLN A 306 -1.04 4.01 0.68
CA GLN A 306 0.10 3.60 1.50
C GLN A 306 0.68 4.77 2.29
N ALA A 307 0.88 5.92 1.66
CA ALA A 307 1.47 7.09 2.27
C ALA A 307 0.57 7.70 3.36
N THR A 308 -0.75 7.80 3.09
CA THR A 308 -1.70 8.51 3.95
C THR A 308 -2.33 7.59 4.99
N LEU A 309 -2.87 6.45 4.58
CA LEU A 309 -3.68 5.60 5.47
C LEU A 309 -2.82 4.66 6.32
N LYS A 310 -1.65 4.24 5.80
CA LYS A 310 -0.65 3.48 6.59
C LYS A 310 0.36 4.37 7.30
N GLY A 311 0.45 5.66 6.94
CA GLY A 311 1.36 6.62 7.58
C GLY A 311 2.84 6.25 7.40
N THR A 312 3.19 5.66 6.25
CA THR A 312 4.57 5.31 5.94
C THR A 312 5.40 6.54 5.61
N THR A 313 6.66 6.54 6.06
CA THR A 313 7.64 7.56 5.71
C THR A 313 7.89 7.58 4.22
N ILE A 314 7.84 8.75 3.59
CA ILE A 314 7.99 8.92 2.15
C ILE A 314 9.43 9.34 1.86
N THR A 315 10.12 8.57 1.03
CA THR A 315 11.46 8.87 0.54
C THR A 315 11.48 8.84 -0.98
N THR A 316 12.54 9.33 -1.59
CA THR A 316 12.71 9.24 -3.06
C THR A 316 12.89 7.81 -3.56
N PHE A 317 13.15 6.85 -2.65
CA PHE A 317 13.19 5.41 -2.93
C PHE A 317 11.87 4.70 -2.60
N PHE A 318 10.84 5.44 -2.18
CA PHE A 318 9.55 4.90 -1.75
C PHE A 318 8.89 3.96 -2.76
N GLY A 319 9.09 4.21 -4.05
CA GLY A 319 8.51 3.43 -5.14
C GLY A 319 9.29 2.17 -5.52
N LEU A 320 10.58 2.07 -5.14
CA LEU A 320 11.46 1.02 -5.62
C LEU A 320 10.98 -0.38 -5.17
N LEU A 321 10.88 -0.62 -3.87
CA LEU A 321 10.48 -1.92 -3.34
C LEU A 321 9.02 -2.28 -3.65
N PRO A 322 8.02 -1.41 -3.41
CA PRO A 322 6.65 -1.69 -3.82
C PRO A 322 6.50 -1.91 -5.33
N GLY A 323 7.25 -1.16 -6.14
CA GLY A 323 7.29 -1.34 -7.59
C GLY A 323 7.79 -2.73 -8.01
N VAL A 324 8.93 -3.18 -7.46
CA VAL A 324 9.46 -4.51 -7.73
C VAL A 324 8.51 -5.61 -7.23
N LYS A 325 7.97 -5.49 -6.01
CA LYS A 325 7.02 -6.46 -5.45
C LYS A 325 5.75 -6.57 -6.29
N ALA A 326 5.22 -5.44 -6.74
CA ALA A 326 4.05 -5.42 -7.61
C ALA A 326 4.33 -5.98 -9.01
N PHE A 327 5.52 -5.76 -9.54
CA PHE A 327 5.96 -6.43 -10.78
C PHE A 327 6.00 -7.95 -10.58
N VAL A 328 6.59 -8.44 -9.48
CA VAL A 328 6.58 -9.86 -9.13
C VAL A 328 5.16 -10.39 -8.99
N ALA A 329 4.28 -9.63 -8.36
CA ALA A 329 2.86 -9.97 -8.24
C ALA A 329 2.17 -10.09 -9.63
N ALA A 330 2.48 -9.19 -10.56
CA ALA A 330 1.98 -9.27 -11.93
C ALA A 330 2.51 -10.52 -12.67
N VAL A 331 3.79 -10.85 -12.50
CA VAL A 331 4.40 -12.08 -13.06
C VAL A 331 3.77 -13.33 -12.44
N LEU A 332 3.65 -13.36 -11.11
CA LEU A 332 3.01 -14.46 -10.38
C LEU A 332 1.58 -14.71 -10.87
N GLY A 333 0.82 -13.65 -11.04
CA GLY A 333 -0.57 -13.74 -11.53
C GLY A 333 -0.68 -14.13 -12.99
N GLY A 334 0.32 -13.80 -13.80
CA GLY A 334 0.35 -13.93 -15.25
C GLY A 334 0.20 -12.57 -15.93
N ILE A 335 1.33 -12.02 -16.40
CA ILE A 335 1.38 -10.67 -16.97
C ILE A 335 0.42 -10.55 -18.16
N GLY A 336 -0.37 -9.47 -18.18
CA GLY A 336 -1.39 -9.24 -19.21
C GLY A 336 -2.79 -9.76 -18.83
N ASN A 337 -2.92 -10.49 -17.72
CA ASN A 337 -4.19 -10.99 -17.21
C ASN A 337 -4.64 -10.17 -15.99
N ILE A 338 -5.73 -9.40 -16.10
CA ILE A 338 -6.25 -8.53 -15.02
C ILE A 338 -6.60 -9.33 -13.76
N PRO A 339 -7.45 -10.38 -13.81
CA PRO A 339 -7.71 -11.24 -12.66
C PRO A 339 -6.45 -11.87 -12.08
N GLY A 340 -5.50 -12.23 -12.95
CA GLY A 340 -4.20 -12.78 -12.53
C GLY A 340 -3.41 -11.78 -11.69
N ALA A 341 -3.28 -10.54 -12.14
CA ALA A 341 -2.55 -9.50 -11.41
C ALA A 341 -3.16 -9.23 -10.02
N VAL A 342 -4.50 -9.24 -9.91
CA VAL A 342 -5.19 -9.11 -8.61
C VAL A 342 -4.85 -10.28 -7.70
N LEU A 343 -4.97 -11.51 -8.20
CA LEU A 343 -4.63 -12.72 -7.43
C LEU A 343 -3.15 -12.71 -7.00
N GLY A 344 -2.25 -12.36 -7.91
CA GLY A 344 -0.81 -12.25 -7.64
C GLY A 344 -0.51 -11.22 -6.57
N GLY A 345 -1.17 -10.05 -6.61
CA GLY A 345 -1.05 -9.00 -5.59
C GLY A 345 -1.48 -9.48 -4.20
N VAL A 346 -2.64 -10.13 -4.11
CA VAL A 346 -3.16 -10.69 -2.86
C VAL A 346 -2.23 -11.76 -2.31
N LEU A 347 -1.81 -12.71 -3.14
CA LEU A 347 -0.88 -13.78 -2.71
C LEU A 347 0.45 -13.22 -2.24
N MET A 348 0.96 -12.18 -2.92
CA MET A 348 2.19 -11.51 -2.55
C MET A 348 2.08 -10.83 -1.18
N GLY A 349 0.98 -10.10 -0.93
CA GLY A 349 0.73 -9.45 0.35
C GLY A 349 0.61 -10.45 1.50
N ILE A 350 -0.12 -11.56 1.28
CA ILE A 350 -0.24 -12.63 2.27
C ILE A 350 1.12 -13.29 2.55
N ALA A 351 1.89 -13.62 1.52
CA ALA A 351 3.20 -14.26 1.67
C ALA A 351 4.16 -13.38 2.49
N GLU A 352 4.22 -12.07 2.19
CA GLU A 352 5.05 -11.12 2.91
C GLU A 352 4.65 -11.01 4.38
N THR A 353 3.36 -10.93 4.65
CA THR A 353 2.85 -10.81 6.02
C THR A 353 3.09 -12.08 6.82
N LEU A 354 2.93 -13.25 6.21
CA LEU A 354 3.22 -14.53 6.87
C LEU A 354 4.70 -14.70 7.21
N VAL A 355 5.61 -14.25 6.35
CA VAL A 355 7.05 -14.28 6.64
C VAL A 355 7.42 -13.33 7.77
N THR A 356 6.80 -12.15 7.79
CA THR A 356 6.96 -11.20 8.90
C THR A 356 6.42 -11.78 10.22
N TRP A 357 5.26 -12.41 10.18
CA TRP A 357 4.66 -13.10 11.32
C TRP A 357 5.52 -14.25 11.86
N ALA A 358 6.16 -14.99 10.96
CA ALA A 358 7.09 -16.06 11.34
C ALA A 358 8.41 -15.55 11.96
N GLY A 359 8.55 -14.24 12.24
CA GLY A 359 9.74 -13.66 12.86
C GLY A 359 10.83 -13.25 11.86
N TYR A 360 10.60 -13.44 10.56
CA TYR A 360 11.58 -13.16 9.51
C TYR A 360 11.35 -11.80 8.81
N SER A 361 11.00 -10.75 9.55
CA SER A 361 10.67 -9.44 8.99
C SER A 361 11.79 -8.87 8.08
N ARG A 362 13.07 -9.15 8.41
CA ARG A 362 14.22 -8.74 7.58
C ARG A 362 14.26 -9.43 6.21
N TRP A 363 13.57 -10.55 6.05
CA TRP A 363 13.53 -11.34 4.82
C TRP A 363 12.24 -11.10 4.02
N SER A 364 11.35 -10.25 4.53
CA SER A 364 10.06 -9.98 3.88
C SER A 364 10.22 -9.50 2.43
N ASP A 365 11.23 -8.67 2.16
CA ASP A 365 11.52 -8.22 0.80
C ASP A 365 12.12 -9.33 -0.08
N ALA A 366 12.91 -10.22 0.50
CA ALA A 366 13.52 -11.35 -0.23
C ALA A 366 12.47 -12.36 -0.72
N VAL A 367 11.33 -12.48 -0.02
CA VAL A 367 10.22 -13.36 -0.42
C VAL A 367 9.74 -13.07 -1.83
N ALA A 368 9.65 -11.80 -2.21
CA ALA A 368 9.28 -11.38 -3.55
C ALA A 368 10.21 -12.01 -4.60
N PHE A 369 11.52 -11.93 -4.38
CA PHE A 369 12.50 -12.49 -5.31
C PHE A 369 12.46 -14.01 -5.35
N VAL A 370 12.27 -14.67 -4.20
CA VAL A 370 12.10 -16.13 -4.13
C VAL A 370 10.87 -16.56 -4.93
N ILE A 371 9.73 -15.89 -4.72
CA ILE A 371 8.50 -16.16 -5.48
C ILE A 371 8.73 -15.96 -6.98
N LEU A 372 9.41 -14.88 -7.37
CA LEU A 372 9.74 -14.62 -8.78
C LEU A 372 10.53 -15.77 -9.39
N ILE A 373 11.61 -16.21 -8.73
CA ILE A 373 12.45 -17.29 -9.21
C ILE A 373 11.64 -18.58 -9.33
N VAL A 374 10.89 -18.95 -8.30
CA VAL A 374 10.07 -20.16 -8.28
C VAL A 374 9.03 -20.15 -9.41
N VAL A 375 8.34 -19.01 -9.60
CA VAL A 375 7.32 -18.87 -10.66
C VAL A 375 7.95 -18.97 -12.04
N LEU A 376 9.07 -18.29 -12.28
CA LEU A 376 9.73 -18.32 -13.59
C LEU A 376 10.27 -19.71 -13.92
N LEU A 377 10.71 -20.48 -12.91
CA LEU A 377 11.21 -21.85 -13.11
C LEU A 377 10.10 -22.87 -13.32
N LEU A 378 9.02 -22.78 -12.53
CA LEU A 378 7.95 -23.79 -12.53
C LEU A 378 6.80 -23.47 -13.47
N ARG A 379 6.46 -22.19 -13.61
CA ARG A 379 5.27 -21.74 -14.38
C ARG A 379 5.48 -20.35 -15.00
N PRO A 380 6.33 -20.23 -16.03
CA PRO A 380 6.75 -18.94 -16.60
C PRO A 380 5.58 -18.09 -17.13
N GLY A 381 4.41 -18.69 -17.43
CA GLY A 381 3.20 -17.97 -17.79
C GLY A 381 2.44 -17.37 -16.59
N GLY A 382 2.86 -17.65 -15.34
CA GLY A 382 2.11 -17.27 -14.13
C GLY A 382 0.92 -18.18 -13.84
N LEU A 383 0.17 -17.88 -12.76
CA LEU A 383 -0.94 -18.73 -12.28
C LEU A 383 -2.12 -18.76 -13.25
N LEU A 384 -2.50 -17.62 -13.81
CA LEU A 384 -3.64 -17.46 -14.72
C LEU A 384 -3.23 -17.01 -16.14
N GLY A 385 -1.94 -17.03 -16.46
CA GLY A 385 -1.44 -16.70 -17.79
C GLY A 385 -1.65 -17.85 -18.79
N SER A 386 -1.65 -17.53 -20.08
CA SER A 386 -1.74 -18.53 -21.14
C SER A 386 -0.35 -19.12 -21.41
N SER A 387 -0.27 -20.45 -21.46
CA SER A 387 0.97 -21.18 -21.80
C SER A 387 1.27 -21.22 -23.32
N LYS A 388 0.72 -20.30 -24.10
CA LYS A 388 1.05 -20.22 -25.53
C LYS A 388 2.49 -19.76 -25.67
N VAL A 389 3.37 -20.71 -25.94
CA VAL A 389 4.77 -20.44 -26.37
C VAL A 389 4.65 -19.67 -27.69
N GLU A 390 4.98 -18.37 -27.68
CA GLU A 390 5.21 -17.67 -28.93
C GLU A 390 6.44 -18.33 -29.56
N LYS A 391 6.22 -19.03 -30.67
CA LYS A 391 7.34 -19.49 -31.51
C LYS A 391 8.02 -18.22 -32.04
N VAL A 392 9.25 -18.04 -31.60
CA VAL A 392 10.18 -17.02 -32.09
C VAL A 392 10.51 -17.32 -33.56
#